data_3aac1fd3b03a747429d1a0d565680500
#
_entry.id   3aac1fd3b03a747429d1a0d565680500
#
_cell.length_a   1.000
_cell.length_b   1.000
_cell.length_c   1.000
_cell.angle_alpha   90.00
_cell.angle_beta   90.00
_cell.angle_gamma   90.00
#
_symmetry.space_group_name_H-M   'P 1'
#
loop_
_entity.id
_entity.type
_entity.pdbx_description
1 polymer ?
#
loop_
_entity_poly.entity_id
_entity_poly.type
_entity_poly.pdbx_seq_one_letter_code
_entity_poly.pdbx_strand_id
1 'polypeptide(L)'
;MEQKPETIIRKTKILEALENEHVSVTFDDPLENDMVLNMGPQHPATHGVLRLLIKLDGETVLASVPELGYLHRGYEKLAENCSFHEFIPHTDRLDYLSPLSNNTAYVLAVEKLLGIEAPKRAQYIRTLISELARISSHLMFLGSLAMDVGALTVWMWSFREREKLYDIFEKIAGARFTTSYTRIGGLAQDVTQETLGIIRLFINELPEKIRECEKLLNTNHIFLGRVDGVGLISKEQAIDLGMTGPCLRACGVELDLRRANPYLVYSDLDFNIPVYEGGDCLARYYVRMAEIKESIKIVRQVLEKIPAGDVNAHQPKKVLPGKHQVYTKMEELIHDFMIVNFGVEPPQGEVYHAVEAPKGXXXXCSAGVRKNACRRCKSSPAKKSVA
;
A
#
# COMPACT_ATOMS: atom_id res chain seq x y z
N MET A 1 -29.10 0.14 19.86
CA MET A 1 -30.06 1.09 19.23
C MET A 1 -30.39 0.55 17.85
N GLU A 2 -31.63 0.10 17.65
CA GLU A 2 -32.11 -0.34 16.34
C GLU A 2 -32.14 0.87 15.39
N GLN A 3 -31.38 0.82 14.31
CA GLN A 3 -31.48 1.84 13.26
C GLN A 3 -32.89 1.77 12.65
N LYS A 4 -33.60 2.86 12.70
CA LYS A 4 -34.95 2.93 12.13
C LYS A 4 -34.91 2.60 10.61
N PRO A 5 -35.89 1.83 10.11
CA PRO A 5 -35.94 1.42 8.68
C PRO A 5 -35.91 2.60 7.71
N GLU A 6 -36.35 3.78 8.11
CA GLU A 6 -36.38 5.00 7.32
C GLU A 6 -34.96 5.44 6.86
N THR A 7 -33.93 5.17 7.66
CA THR A 7 -32.53 5.55 7.32
C THR A 7 -32.01 4.70 6.16
N ILE A 8 -32.40 3.44 6.10
CA ILE A 8 -31.98 2.52 5.03
C ILE A 8 -32.67 2.89 3.71
N ILE A 9 -33.96 3.25 3.76
CA ILE A 9 -34.73 3.66 2.57
C ILE A 9 -34.17 4.95 1.97
N ARG A 10 -33.77 5.92 2.80
CA ARG A 10 -33.16 7.17 2.33
C ARG A 10 -31.80 6.91 1.66
N LYS A 11 -30.98 6.01 2.21
CA LYS A 11 -29.68 5.62 1.61
C LYS A 11 -29.88 4.98 0.23
N THR A 12 -30.89 4.14 0.08
CA THR A 12 -31.20 3.47 -1.20
C THR A 12 -31.60 4.49 -2.28
N LYS A 13 -32.45 5.46 -1.94
CA LYS A 13 -32.88 6.51 -2.90
C LYS A 13 -31.72 7.40 -3.34
N ILE A 14 -30.77 7.71 -2.45
CA ILE A 14 -29.58 8.48 -2.82
C ILE A 14 -28.70 7.65 -3.76
N LEU A 15 -28.53 6.35 -3.50
CA LEU A 15 -27.75 5.46 -4.37
C LEU A 15 -28.43 5.30 -5.74
N GLU A 16 -29.73 5.12 -5.77
CA GLU A 16 -30.51 5.03 -7.03
C GLU A 16 -30.44 6.34 -7.84
N ALA A 17 -30.43 7.50 -7.18
CA ALA A 17 -30.27 8.79 -7.83
C ALA A 17 -28.89 8.95 -8.45
N LEU A 18 -27.86 8.37 -7.82
CA LEU A 18 -26.48 8.43 -8.32
C LEU A 18 -26.23 7.47 -9.50
N GLU A 19 -27.00 6.39 -9.60
CA GLU A 19 -26.89 5.42 -10.69
C GLU A 19 -27.52 5.93 -12.00
N ASN A 20 -28.41 6.89 -11.91
CA ASN A 20 -29.06 7.52 -13.08
C ASN A 20 -28.35 8.85 -13.39
N GLU A 21 -27.55 8.88 -14.43
CA GLU A 21 -26.69 10.02 -14.84
C GLU A 21 -27.41 11.34 -15.09
N HIS A 22 -28.75 11.39 -14.95
CA HIS A 22 -29.54 12.57 -15.31
C HIS A 22 -30.48 13.06 -14.20
N VAL A 23 -30.29 12.63 -12.95
CA VAL A 23 -31.16 13.10 -11.88
C VAL A 23 -30.59 14.37 -11.24
N SER A 24 -31.16 15.51 -11.60
CA SER A 24 -31.11 16.67 -10.71
C SER A 24 -31.78 16.26 -9.40
N VAL A 25 -31.03 16.20 -8.31
CA VAL A 25 -31.61 15.98 -6.99
C VAL A 25 -32.45 17.22 -6.68
N THR A 26 -33.73 17.18 -7.01
CA THR A 26 -34.67 18.21 -6.59
C THR A 26 -35.05 17.89 -5.15
N PHE A 27 -34.66 18.75 -4.24
CA PHE A 27 -35.10 18.69 -2.84
C PHE A 27 -36.51 19.24 -2.81
N ASP A 28 -37.48 18.36 -2.58
CA ASP A 28 -38.90 18.70 -2.68
C ASP A 28 -39.44 19.50 -1.49
N ASP A 29 -38.59 19.83 -0.51
CA ASP A 29 -39.03 20.62 0.64
C ASP A 29 -38.11 21.82 0.86
N PRO A 30 -38.55 23.03 0.50
CA PRO A 30 -37.76 24.24 0.75
C PRO A 30 -37.64 24.63 2.23
N LEU A 31 -38.29 23.89 3.13
CA LEU A 31 -38.20 24.12 4.57
C LEU A 31 -37.25 23.16 5.27
N GLU A 32 -36.75 22.12 4.59
CA GLU A 32 -35.66 21.31 5.11
C GLU A 32 -34.33 22.09 4.97
N ASN A 33 -33.74 22.41 6.09
CA ASN A 33 -32.44 23.11 6.15
C ASN A 33 -31.23 22.24 5.74
N ASP A 34 -31.50 21.09 5.12
CA ASP A 34 -30.46 20.16 4.70
C ASP A 34 -29.70 20.71 3.48
N MET A 35 -28.39 20.80 3.60
CA MET A 35 -27.51 21.22 2.49
C MET A 35 -26.79 20.01 1.90
N VAL A 36 -26.73 19.91 0.57
CA VAL A 36 -25.88 18.91 -0.10
C VAL A 36 -24.61 19.59 -0.59
N LEU A 37 -23.49 19.09 -0.08
CA LEU A 37 -22.15 19.57 -0.42
C LEU A 37 -21.44 18.55 -1.29
N ASN A 38 -20.91 19.00 -2.41
CA ASN A 38 -20.08 18.18 -3.30
C ASN A 38 -18.60 18.48 -3.00
N MET A 39 -17.93 17.56 -2.29
CA MET A 39 -16.51 17.67 -1.98
C MET A 39 -15.69 16.81 -2.94
N GLY A 40 -14.93 17.47 -3.80
CA GLY A 40 -14.09 16.78 -4.78
C GLY A 40 -14.74 16.68 -6.16
N PRO A 41 -14.08 16.04 -7.12
CA PRO A 41 -12.83 15.24 -6.98
C PRO A 41 -11.55 16.06 -6.73
N GLN A 42 -11.57 17.37 -6.88
CA GLN A 42 -10.45 18.25 -6.50
C GLN A 42 -10.86 19.09 -5.30
N HIS A 43 -10.41 18.70 -4.14
CA HIS A 43 -10.69 19.37 -2.87
C HIS A 43 -9.55 19.07 -1.89
N PRO A 44 -9.06 20.06 -1.13
CA PRO A 44 -7.93 19.83 -0.21
C PRO A 44 -8.18 18.71 0.80
N ALA A 45 -9.41 18.58 1.32
CA ALA A 45 -9.75 17.59 2.35
C ALA A 45 -9.94 16.16 1.80
N THR A 46 -9.99 15.96 0.49
CA THR A 46 -10.17 14.61 -0.09
C THR A 46 -8.85 13.96 -0.52
N HIS A 47 -7.72 14.65 -0.35
CA HIS A 47 -6.36 14.12 -0.57
C HIS A 47 -6.20 13.42 -1.92
N GLY A 48 -6.52 14.11 -3.00
CA GLY A 48 -6.43 13.59 -4.35
C GLY A 48 -7.74 13.77 -5.11
N VAL A 49 -8.29 12.70 -5.64
CA VAL A 49 -9.45 12.76 -6.53
C VAL A 49 -10.65 11.95 -6.01
N LEU A 50 -10.80 11.86 -4.71
CA LEU A 50 -12.01 11.27 -4.11
C LEU A 50 -13.14 12.30 -4.14
N ARG A 51 -14.30 11.91 -4.64
CA ARG A 51 -15.51 12.72 -4.60
C ARG A 51 -16.42 12.20 -3.49
N LEU A 52 -16.86 13.12 -2.62
CA LEU A 52 -17.81 12.81 -1.56
C LEU A 52 -19.03 13.70 -1.73
N LEU A 53 -20.20 13.10 -1.88
CA LEU A 53 -21.48 13.80 -1.76
C LEU A 53 -21.92 13.72 -0.31
N ILE A 54 -22.00 14.86 0.36
CA ILE A 54 -22.27 14.95 1.78
C ILE A 54 -23.58 15.71 1.99
N LYS A 55 -24.50 15.11 2.77
CA LYS A 55 -25.72 15.79 3.19
C LYS A 55 -25.49 16.31 4.61
N LEU A 56 -25.72 17.60 4.81
CA LEU A 56 -25.44 18.30 6.06
C LEU A 56 -26.72 18.93 6.64
N ASP A 57 -26.83 18.88 7.97
CA ASP A 57 -27.73 19.75 8.75
C ASP A 57 -26.83 20.71 9.53
N GLY A 58 -26.70 21.94 9.03
CA GLY A 58 -25.69 22.87 9.51
C GLY A 58 -24.28 22.30 9.28
N GLU A 59 -23.57 21.99 10.35
CA GLU A 59 -22.22 21.38 10.29
C GLU A 59 -22.24 19.87 10.58
N THR A 60 -23.41 19.30 10.87
CA THR A 60 -23.55 17.86 11.17
C THR A 60 -23.71 17.06 9.89
N VAL A 61 -22.89 16.03 9.71
CA VAL A 61 -22.98 15.13 8.56
C VAL A 61 -24.11 14.13 8.79
N LEU A 62 -25.16 14.22 7.99
CA LEU A 62 -26.31 13.29 8.03
C LEU A 62 -26.05 12.05 7.17
N ALA A 63 -25.40 12.23 6.02
CA ALA A 63 -25.11 11.14 5.10
C ALA A 63 -23.86 11.48 4.28
N SER A 64 -23.11 10.46 3.87
CA SER A 64 -21.95 10.63 3.00
C SER A 64 -21.93 9.49 1.98
N VAL A 65 -21.80 9.84 0.70
CA VAL A 65 -21.73 8.86 -0.40
C VAL A 65 -20.40 9.08 -1.14
N PRO A 66 -19.43 8.16 -1.00
CA PRO A 66 -18.20 8.25 -1.77
C PRO A 66 -18.44 7.81 -3.21
N GLU A 67 -17.98 8.61 -4.16
CA GLU A 67 -17.99 8.28 -5.58
C GLU A 67 -16.56 7.90 -5.99
N LEU A 68 -16.38 6.61 -6.31
CA LEU A 68 -15.07 6.05 -6.64
C LEU A 68 -14.89 6.00 -8.17
N GLY A 69 -13.63 5.88 -8.61
CA GLY A 69 -13.31 5.66 -10.00
C GLY A 69 -12.44 6.71 -10.66
N TYR A 70 -12.28 7.87 -10.08
CA TYR A 70 -11.49 8.97 -10.68
C TYR A 70 -10.01 8.63 -10.85
N LEU A 71 -9.50 7.66 -10.08
CA LEU A 71 -8.13 7.13 -10.23
C LEU A 71 -8.10 5.75 -10.90
N HIS A 72 -9.22 5.29 -11.43
CA HIS A 72 -9.26 4.01 -12.15
C HIS A 72 -8.50 4.13 -13.47
N ARG A 73 -7.43 3.37 -13.63
CA ARG A 73 -6.54 3.44 -14.80
C ARG A 73 -6.49 2.13 -15.59
N GLY A 74 -7.36 1.18 -15.29
CA GLY A 74 -7.45 -0.09 -16.00
C GLY A 74 -6.19 -0.93 -15.88
N TYR A 75 -5.59 -1.01 -14.69
CA TYR A 75 -4.32 -1.74 -14.47
C TYR A 75 -4.39 -3.20 -14.90
N GLU A 76 -5.50 -3.86 -14.64
CA GLU A 76 -5.69 -5.26 -15.03
C GLU A 76 -5.62 -5.40 -16.58
N LYS A 77 -6.23 -4.45 -17.28
CA LYS A 77 -6.21 -4.44 -18.75
C LYS A 77 -4.83 -4.07 -19.30
N LEU A 78 -4.12 -3.18 -18.62
CA LEU A 78 -2.72 -2.86 -18.96
C LEU A 78 -1.83 -4.10 -18.78
N ALA A 79 -2.02 -4.85 -17.69
CA ALA A 79 -1.25 -6.06 -17.42
C ALA A 79 -1.41 -7.13 -18.51
N GLU A 80 -2.60 -7.21 -19.14
CA GLU A 80 -2.84 -8.14 -20.26
C GLU A 80 -1.99 -7.80 -21.50
N ASN A 81 -1.52 -6.56 -21.62
CA ASN A 81 -0.79 -6.06 -22.78
C ASN A 81 0.71 -5.87 -22.55
N CYS A 82 1.20 -6.16 -21.33
CA CYS A 82 2.60 -6.02 -20.95
C CYS A 82 3.22 -7.38 -20.63
N SER A 83 4.53 -7.50 -20.78
CA SER A 83 5.27 -8.63 -20.21
C SER A 83 5.37 -8.46 -18.69
N PHE A 84 5.76 -9.53 -17.98
CA PHE A 84 5.91 -9.46 -16.51
C PHE A 84 6.92 -8.39 -16.09
N HIS A 85 7.99 -8.21 -16.84
CA HIS A 85 9.02 -7.20 -16.55
C HIS A 85 8.51 -5.78 -16.82
N GLU A 86 7.79 -5.58 -17.92
CA GLU A 86 7.22 -4.28 -18.30
C GLU A 86 6.14 -3.80 -17.33
N PHE A 87 5.49 -4.70 -16.62
CA PHE A 87 4.41 -4.33 -15.69
C PHE A 87 4.94 -3.83 -14.34
N ILE A 88 6.20 -4.12 -13.96
CA ILE A 88 6.76 -3.71 -12.67
C ILE A 88 6.58 -2.20 -12.41
N PRO A 89 6.91 -1.28 -13.35
CA PRO A 89 6.69 0.15 -13.09
C PRO A 89 5.23 0.55 -12.84
N HIS A 90 4.28 -0.21 -13.36
CA HIS A 90 2.86 0.06 -13.11
C HIS A 90 2.50 -0.24 -11.65
N THR A 91 3.16 -1.22 -11.02
CA THR A 91 2.87 -1.59 -9.63
C THR A 91 3.27 -0.49 -8.64
N ASP A 92 4.27 0.35 -8.95
CA ASP A 92 4.63 1.51 -8.14
C ASP A 92 3.44 2.46 -7.92
N ARG A 93 2.53 2.54 -8.90
CA ARG A 93 1.44 3.51 -8.91
C ARG A 93 0.13 2.97 -8.34
N LEU A 94 0.11 1.73 -7.84
CA LEU A 94 -1.07 1.15 -7.18
C LEU A 94 -1.32 1.83 -5.83
N ASP A 95 -0.38 1.66 -4.91
CA ASP A 95 -0.32 2.45 -3.68
C ASP A 95 0.98 3.24 -3.72
N TYR A 96 0.92 4.45 -4.26
CA TYR A 96 2.11 5.28 -4.49
C TYR A 96 2.80 5.73 -3.19
N LEU A 97 2.16 5.57 -2.02
CA LEU A 97 2.80 5.86 -0.73
C LEU A 97 3.74 4.74 -0.28
N SER A 98 3.60 3.54 -0.85
CA SER A 98 4.44 2.38 -0.52
C SER A 98 4.79 1.58 -1.80
N PRO A 99 5.45 2.21 -2.78
CA PRO A 99 5.72 1.54 -4.06
C PRO A 99 6.57 0.28 -3.91
N LEU A 100 7.53 0.29 -2.99
CA LEU A 100 8.44 -0.84 -2.77
C LEU A 100 7.70 -2.09 -2.28
N SER A 101 6.64 -1.92 -1.47
CA SER A 101 5.79 -3.05 -1.04
C SER A 101 4.99 -3.61 -2.20
N ASN A 102 4.49 -2.74 -3.08
CA ASN A 102 3.72 -3.16 -4.26
C ASN A 102 4.59 -3.95 -5.24
N ASN A 103 5.80 -3.44 -5.54
CA ASN A 103 6.77 -4.17 -6.37
C ASN A 103 7.03 -5.55 -5.78
N THR A 104 7.28 -5.62 -4.48
CA THR A 104 7.59 -6.87 -3.77
C THR A 104 6.42 -7.86 -3.88
N ALA A 105 5.18 -7.41 -3.65
CA ALA A 105 4.00 -8.26 -3.76
C ALA A 105 3.87 -8.87 -5.17
N TYR A 106 4.00 -8.04 -6.19
CA TYR A 106 3.91 -8.46 -7.59
C TYR A 106 5.03 -9.46 -7.94
N VAL A 107 6.27 -9.10 -7.60
CA VAL A 107 7.43 -9.93 -7.95
C VAL A 107 7.35 -11.30 -7.25
N LEU A 108 6.93 -11.35 -5.98
CA LEU A 108 6.76 -12.62 -5.25
C LEU A 108 5.70 -13.52 -5.93
N ALA A 109 4.61 -12.93 -6.43
CA ALA A 109 3.60 -13.71 -7.16
C ALA A 109 4.17 -14.28 -8.47
N VAL A 110 4.93 -13.47 -9.22
CA VAL A 110 5.56 -13.91 -10.48
C VAL A 110 6.65 -14.96 -10.21
N GLU A 111 7.48 -14.75 -9.18
CA GLU A 111 8.52 -15.71 -8.78
C GLU A 111 7.91 -17.06 -8.41
N LYS A 112 6.81 -17.04 -7.64
CA LYS A 112 6.09 -18.27 -7.28
C LYS A 112 5.55 -18.99 -8.54
N LEU A 113 5.03 -18.22 -9.52
CA LEU A 113 4.54 -18.80 -10.78
C LEU A 113 5.68 -19.43 -11.61
N LEU A 114 6.83 -18.76 -11.68
CA LEU A 114 7.98 -19.19 -12.49
C LEU A 114 8.89 -20.22 -11.77
N GLY A 115 8.66 -20.46 -10.48
CA GLY A 115 9.50 -21.33 -9.67
C GLY A 115 10.90 -20.76 -9.46
N ILE A 116 10.99 -19.45 -9.20
CA ILE A 116 12.26 -18.75 -8.98
C ILE A 116 12.37 -18.41 -7.50
N GLU A 117 13.54 -18.66 -6.90
CA GLU A 117 13.83 -18.21 -5.55
C GLU A 117 14.93 -17.13 -5.59
N ALA A 118 14.62 -15.96 -5.04
CA ALA A 118 15.60 -14.88 -4.94
C ALA A 118 16.65 -15.19 -3.88
N PRO A 119 17.92 -14.80 -4.06
CA PRO A 119 18.96 -15.03 -3.06
C PRO A 119 18.62 -14.44 -1.70
N LYS A 120 19.14 -15.04 -0.63
CA LYS A 120 18.89 -14.61 0.76
C LYS A 120 19.18 -13.12 0.96
N ARG A 121 20.31 -12.63 0.42
CA ARG A 121 20.64 -11.20 0.50
C ARG A 121 19.52 -10.32 -0.07
N ALA A 122 18.98 -10.69 -1.23
CA ALA A 122 17.87 -9.95 -1.85
C ALA A 122 16.60 -10.00 -0.99
N GLN A 123 16.31 -11.13 -0.36
CA GLN A 123 15.15 -11.27 0.54
C GLN A 123 15.26 -10.35 1.75
N TYR A 124 16.45 -10.24 2.36
CA TYR A 124 16.72 -9.31 3.47
C TYR A 124 16.55 -7.86 3.04
N ILE A 125 17.10 -7.49 1.86
CA ILE A 125 16.98 -6.11 1.34
C ILE A 125 15.52 -5.80 1.02
N ARG A 126 14.76 -6.74 0.42
CA ARG A 126 13.32 -6.56 0.14
C ARG A 126 12.53 -6.31 1.44
N THR A 127 12.84 -7.02 2.51
CA THR A 127 12.23 -6.81 3.83
C THR A 127 12.58 -5.42 4.37
N LEU A 128 13.86 -5.03 4.27
CA LEU A 128 14.36 -3.72 4.69
C LEU A 128 13.55 -2.58 4.02
N ILE A 129 13.48 -2.61 2.69
CA ILE A 129 12.82 -1.54 1.93
C ILE A 129 11.30 -1.54 2.12
N SER A 130 10.69 -2.70 2.33
CA SER A 130 9.25 -2.80 2.60
C SER A 130 8.91 -2.16 3.95
N GLU A 131 9.74 -2.34 4.96
CA GLU A 131 9.53 -1.71 6.27
C GLU A 131 9.85 -0.20 6.26
N LEU A 132 10.86 0.24 5.50
CA LEU A 132 11.09 1.68 5.28
C LEU A 132 9.90 2.33 4.56
N ALA A 133 9.32 1.64 3.57
CA ALA A 133 8.13 2.11 2.87
C ALA A 133 6.91 2.16 3.82
N ARG A 134 6.79 1.18 4.75
CA ARG A 134 5.76 1.20 5.80
C ARG A 134 5.90 2.44 6.68
N ILE A 135 7.10 2.72 7.16
CA ILE A 135 7.38 3.93 7.95
C ILE A 135 6.97 5.19 7.16
N SER A 136 7.36 5.28 5.88
CA SER A 136 7.03 6.42 5.01
C SER A 136 5.51 6.60 4.88
N SER A 137 4.78 5.50 4.69
CA SER A 137 3.31 5.52 4.55
C SER A 137 2.62 5.95 5.86
N HIS A 138 3.10 5.45 7.00
CA HIS A 138 2.52 5.82 8.30
C HIS A 138 2.85 7.28 8.69
N LEU A 139 4.03 7.79 8.31
CA LEU A 139 4.36 9.22 8.46
C LEU A 139 3.43 10.09 7.62
N MET A 140 3.07 9.64 6.41
CA MET A 140 2.10 10.36 5.57
C MET A 140 0.71 10.36 6.23
N PHE A 141 0.28 9.21 6.77
CA PHE A 141 -0.99 9.12 7.52
C PHE A 141 -0.98 10.09 8.70
N LEU A 142 0.10 10.07 9.51
CA LEU A 142 0.25 10.95 10.68
C LEU A 142 0.11 12.41 10.27
N GLY A 143 0.83 12.81 9.24
CA GLY A 143 0.82 14.19 8.74
C GLY A 143 -0.56 14.62 8.25
N SER A 144 -1.19 13.80 7.38
CA SER A 144 -2.48 14.13 6.80
C SER A 144 -3.60 14.18 7.85
N LEU A 145 -3.65 13.19 8.76
CA LEU A 145 -4.61 13.21 9.87
C LEU A 145 -4.44 14.46 10.74
N ALA A 146 -3.19 14.78 11.11
CA ALA A 146 -2.89 15.94 11.94
C ALA A 146 -3.31 17.25 11.24
N MET A 147 -3.03 17.36 9.94
CA MET A 147 -3.41 18.54 9.14
C MET A 147 -4.94 18.69 9.08
N ASP A 148 -5.67 17.61 8.86
CA ASP A 148 -7.14 17.62 8.75
C ASP A 148 -7.81 18.09 10.04
N VAL A 149 -7.20 17.77 11.21
CA VAL A 149 -7.71 18.22 12.50
C VAL A 149 -7.04 19.54 12.97
N GLY A 150 -6.27 20.20 12.11
CA GLY A 150 -5.73 21.54 12.36
C GLY A 150 -4.33 21.59 12.97
N ALA A 151 -3.61 20.47 13.09
CA ALA A 151 -2.26 20.43 13.66
C ALA A 151 -1.18 20.45 12.56
N LEU A 152 -1.09 21.56 11.84
CA LEU A 152 -0.20 21.74 10.68
C LEU A 152 1.28 21.50 11.01
N THR A 153 1.73 21.83 12.22
CA THR A 153 3.13 21.62 12.63
C THR A 153 3.54 20.14 12.53
N VAL A 154 2.65 19.23 12.94
CA VAL A 154 2.91 17.79 12.88
C VAL A 154 3.04 17.32 11.43
N TRP A 155 2.23 17.90 10.52
CA TRP A 155 2.34 17.62 9.08
C TRP A 155 3.74 18.00 8.57
N MET A 156 4.23 19.20 8.91
CA MET A 156 5.57 19.66 8.52
C MET A 156 6.67 18.73 9.08
N TRP A 157 6.53 18.31 10.34
CA TRP A 157 7.54 17.44 10.99
C TRP A 157 7.54 16.04 10.38
N SER A 158 6.37 15.46 10.11
CA SER A 158 6.29 14.12 9.49
C SER A 158 6.88 14.13 8.08
N PHE A 159 6.65 15.20 7.30
CA PHE A 159 7.22 15.35 5.97
C PHE A 159 8.73 15.56 6.00
N ARG A 160 9.27 16.27 6.99
CA ARG A 160 10.71 16.40 7.19
C ARG A 160 11.37 15.01 7.33
N GLU A 161 10.78 14.11 8.09
CA GLU A 161 11.32 12.76 8.25
C GLU A 161 11.10 11.89 7.00
N ARG A 162 9.97 12.09 6.30
CA ARG A 162 9.72 11.43 5.01
C ARG A 162 10.74 11.84 3.95
N GLU A 163 11.18 13.09 3.95
CA GLU A 163 12.19 13.58 3.01
C GLU A 163 13.50 12.79 3.15
N LYS A 164 13.93 12.53 4.39
CA LYS A 164 15.12 11.69 4.65
C LYS A 164 14.97 10.28 4.05
N LEU A 165 13.75 9.72 4.11
CA LEU A 165 13.46 8.41 3.49
C LEU A 165 13.55 8.48 1.97
N TYR A 166 13.10 9.57 1.37
CA TYR A 166 13.20 9.76 -0.08
C TYR A 166 14.66 9.85 -0.54
N ASP A 167 15.53 10.49 0.25
CA ASP A 167 16.97 10.52 -0.03
C ASP A 167 17.58 9.09 0.02
N ILE A 168 17.12 8.27 0.98
CA ILE A 168 17.51 6.86 1.06
C ILE A 168 17.02 6.09 -0.17
N PHE A 169 15.75 6.26 -0.56
CA PHE A 169 15.18 5.58 -1.73
C PHE A 169 15.90 5.99 -3.02
N GLU A 170 16.26 7.26 -3.15
CA GLU A 170 17.05 7.75 -4.30
C GLU A 170 18.42 7.06 -4.37
N LYS A 171 19.11 6.91 -3.25
CA LYS A 171 20.40 6.20 -3.20
C LYS A 171 20.26 4.71 -3.54
N ILE A 172 19.16 4.08 -3.13
CA ILE A 172 18.91 2.65 -3.36
C ILE A 172 18.44 2.38 -4.79
N ALA A 173 17.47 3.16 -5.27
CA ALA A 173 16.71 2.85 -6.49
C ALA A 173 16.97 3.84 -7.64
N GLY A 174 17.61 4.95 -7.38
CA GLY A 174 17.82 6.02 -8.37
C GLY A 174 16.59 6.93 -8.53
N ALA A 175 15.53 6.72 -7.73
CA ALA A 175 14.31 7.51 -7.81
C ALA A 175 13.74 7.72 -6.41
N ARG A 176 13.23 8.91 -6.17
CA ARG A 176 12.68 9.31 -4.86
C ARG A 176 11.34 8.65 -4.56
N PHE A 177 10.55 8.35 -5.58
CA PHE A 177 9.14 8.02 -5.42
C PHE A 177 8.73 6.74 -6.15
N THR A 178 8.78 6.69 -7.47
CA THR A 178 8.43 5.49 -8.26
C THR A 178 9.72 4.72 -8.54
N THR A 179 9.99 3.74 -7.71
CA THR A 179 11.32 3.15 -7.56
C THR A 179 11.59 1.97 -8.51
N SER A 180 10.58 1.13 -8.80
CA SER A 180 10.72 -0.07 -9.64
C SER A 180 11.96 -0.90 -9.27
N TYR A 181 12.23 -1.04 -7.96
CA TYR A 181 13.51 -1.54 -7.47
C TYR A 181 13.54 -3.06 -7.33
N THR A 182 12.46 -3.68 -6.83
CA THR A 182 12.36 -5.14 -6.73
C THR A 182 12.11 -5.71 -8.13
N ARG A 183 12.97 -6.64 -8.54
CA ARG A 183 12.94 -7.27 -9.87
C ARG A 183 12.70 -8.76 -9.72
N ILE A 184 12.18 -9.39 -10.77
CA ILE A 184 11.97 -10.84 -10.80
C ILE A 184 13.32 -11.54 -10.63
N GLY A 185 13.45 -12.36 -9.61
CA GLY A 185 14.68 -13.06 -9.27
C GLY A 185 15.67 -12.27 -8.42
N GLY A 186 15.33 -11.02 -8.02
CA GLY A 186 16.25 -10.24 -7.19
C GLY A 186 15.94 -8.75 -7.11
N LEU A 187 16.94 -7.91 -7.35
CA LEU A 187 16.90 -6.46 -7.21
C LEU A 187 17.51 -5.77 -8.44
N ALA A 188 17.17 -4.51 -8.65
CA ALA A 188 17.75 -3.70 -9.73
C ALA A 188 19.26 -3.47 -9.51
N GLN A 189 19.67 -3.27 -8.26
CA GLN A 189 21.07 -3.11 -7.86
C GLN A 189 21.22 -3.42 -6.36
N ASP A 190 22.44 -3.71 -5.93
CA ASP A 190 22.74 -3.97 -4.52
C ASP A 190 22.75 -2.66 -3.71
N VAL A 191 22.56 -2.77 -2.40
CA VAL A 191 22.65 -1.64 -1.47
C VAL A 191 24.08 -1.50 -0.97
N THR A 192 24.65 -0.30 -1.11
CA THR A 192 26.03 -0.02 -0.70
C THR A 192 26.15 0.05 0.83
N GLN A 193 27.33 -0.21 1.36
CA GLN A 193 27.62 -0.09 2.79
C GLN A 193 27.37 1.34 3.31
N GLU A 194 27.67 2.34 2.45
CA GLU A 194 27.37 3.75 2.77
C GLU A 194 25.87 3.95 3.01
N THR A 195 25.04 3.44 2.11
CA THR A 195 23.56 3.56 2.22
C THR A 195 23.05 2.83 3.46
N LEU A 196 23.57 1.63 3.77
CA LEU A 196 23.23 0.92 5.00
C LEU A 196 23.59 1.73 6.25
N GLY A 197 24.70 2.46 6.20
CA GLY A 197 25.10 3.40 7.27
C GLY A 197 24.12 4.55 7.45
N ILE A 198 23.67 5.14 6.33
CA ILE A 198 22.66 6.23 6.36
C ILE A 198 21.32 5.72 6.95
N ILE A 199 20.88 4.53 6.54
CA ILE A 199 19.66 3.90 7.09
C ILE A 199 19.81 3.71 8.61
N ARG A 200 20.97 3.24 9.06
CA ARG A 200 21.26 3.02 10.49
C ARG A 200 21.16 4.31 11.29
N LEU A 201 21.71 5.41 10.77
CA LEU A 201 21.61 6.74 11.40
C LEU A 201 20.15 7.20 11.47
N PHE A 202 19.43 7.12 10.36
CA PHE A 202 18.01 7.51 10.28
C PHE A 202 17.16 6.75 11.32
N ILE A 203 17.33 5.42 11.41
CA ILE A 203 16.54 4.55 12.31
C ILE A 203 16.89 4.84 13.80
N ASN A 204 18.07 5.32 14.07
CA ASN A 204 18.45 5.71 15.44
C ASN A 204 17.85 7.07 15.86
N GLU A 205 17.72 8.01 14.92
CA GLU A 205 17.12 9.33 15.17
C GLU A 205 15.58 9.31 15.21
N LEU A 206 14.97 8.47 14.38
CA LEU A 206 13.52 8.49 14.16
C LEU A 206 12.67 8.33 15.44
N PRO A 207 13.02 7.45 16.41
CA PRO A 207 12.21 7.30 17.63
C PRO A 207 12.02 8.61 18.41
N GLU A 208 13.06 9.47 18.45
CA GLU A 208 12.95 10.77 19.10
C GLU A 208 11.96 11.68 18.34
N LYS A 209 12.05 11.70 17.03
CA LYS A 209 11.16 12.51 16.18
C LYS A 209 9.70 12.06 16.28
N ILE A 210 9.47 10.75 16.39
CA ILE A 210 8.12 10.21 16.62
C ILE A 210 7.60 10.66 17.99
N ARG A 211 8.44 10.60 19.03
CA ARG A 211 8.05 11.08 20.38
C ARG A 211 7.70 12.56 20.41
N GLU A 212 8.40 13.39 19.62
CA GLU A 212 8.07 14.82 19.49
C GLU A 212 6.63 14.99 18.95
N CYS A 213 6.27 14.25 17.92
CA CYS A 213 4.90 14.25 17.34
C CYS A 213 3.86 13.74 18.34
N GLU A 214 4.15 12.60 18.98
CA GLU A 214 3.27 12.00 20.02
C GLU A 214 3.01 12.98 21.15
N LYS A 215 4.05 13.70 21.62
CA LYS A 215 3.92 14.68 22.69
C LYS A 215 2.99 15.84 22.32
N LEU A 216 3.00 16.26 21.05
CA LEU A 216 2.11 17.32 20.58
C LEU A 216 0.65 16.87 20.44
N LEU A 217 0.42 15.63 20.05
CA LEU A 217 -0.92 15.14 19.74
C LEU A 217 -1.60 14.47 20.94
N ASN A 218 -0.89 13.58 21.66
CA ASN A 218 -1.51 12.72 22.67
C ASN A 218 -2.03 13.46 23.90
N THR A 219 -1.57 14.70 24.13
CA THR A 219 -2.03 15.54 25.24
C THR A 219 -2.88 16.72 24.77
N ASN A 220 -3.14 16.83 23.48
CA ASN A 220 -3.89 17.95 22.90
C ASN A 220 -5.40 17.65 22.93
N HIS A 221 -6.14 18.37 23.76
CA HIS A 221 -7.59 18.20 23.92
C HIS A 221 -8.36 18.43 22.62
N ILE A 222 -7.90 19.33 21.74
CA ILE A 222 -8.55 19.57 20.45
C ILE A 222 -8.39 18.36 19.54
N PHE A 223 -7.16 17.81 19.46
CA PHE A 223 -6.90 16.60 18.68
C PHE A 223 -7.74 15.44 19.20
N LEU A 224 -7.67 15.16 20.51
CA LEU A 224 -8.41 14.04 21.10
C LEU A 224 -9.92 14.20 20.88
N GLY A 225 -10.48 15.40 21.12
CA GLY A 225 -11.90 15.65 20.91
C GLY A 225 -12.39 15.52 19.48
N ARG A 226 -11.47 15.55 18.50
CA ARG A 226 -11.80 15.40 17.08
C ARG A 226 -11.62 13.96 16.53
N VAL A 227 -10.91 13.09 17.25
CA VAL A 227 -10.60 11.73 16.76
C VAL A 227 -11.14 10.63 17.68
N ASP A 228 -11.34 10.90 18.97
CA ASP A 228 -11.84 9.92 19.94
C ASP A 228 -13.32 9.66 19.69
N GLY A 229 -13.71 8.40 19.55
CA GLY A 229 -15.09 7.99 19.28
C GLY A 229 -15.59 8.32 17.89
N VAL A 230 -14.78 8.87 17.00
CA VAL A 230 -15.18 9.26 15.65
C VAL A 230 -14.87 8.13 14.67
N GLY A 231 -15.83 7.83 13.78
CA GLY A 231 -15.68 6.79 12.77
C GLY A 231 -15.58 5.40 13.37
N LEU A 232 -16.37 5.15 14.40
CA LEU A 232 -16.41 3.90 15.15
C LEU A 232 -16.90 2.76 14.27
N ILE A 233 -16.15 1.66 14.24
CA ILE A 233 -16.51 0.43 13.52
C ILE A 233 -16.29 -0.73 14.50
N SER A 234 -17.31 -1.57 14.67
CA SER A 234 -17.17 -2.73 15.55
C SER A 234 -16.30 -3.83 14.88
N LYS A 235 -15.81 -4.73 15.70
CA LYS A 235 -15.01 -5.89 15.24
C LYS A 235 -15.77 -6.70 14.18
N GLU A 236 -17.05 -6.96 14.42
CA GLU A 236 -17.93 -7.74 13.53
C GLU A 236 -18.11 -7.01 12.20
N GLN A 237 -18.41 -5.72 12.25
CA GLN A 237 -18.55 -4.89 11.04
C GLN A 237 -17.24 -4.85 10.23
N ALA A 238 -16.11 -4.74 10.92
CA ALA A 238 -14.79 -4.70 10.24
C ALA A 238 -14.52 -6.01 9.49
N ILE A 239 -14.87 -7.15 10.08
CA ILE A 239 -14.73 -8.47 9.43
C ILE A 239 -15.70 -8.59 8.26
N ASP A 240 -16.95 -8.23 8.44
CA ASP A 240 -17.99 -8.33 7.39
C ASP A 240 -17.67 -7.46 6.18
N LEU A 241 -17.06 -6.28 6.40
CA LEU A 241 -16.62 -5.36 5.34
C LEU A 241 -15.30 -5.80 4.69
N GLY A 242 -14.66 -6.86 5.16
CA GLY A 242 -13.39 -7.33 4.65
C GLY A 242 -12.23 -6.38 4.93
N MET A 243 -12.27 -5.64 6.03
CA MET A 243 -11.19 -4.72 6.40
C MET A 243 -9.92 -5.50 6.74
N THR A 244 -8.76 -4.90 6.46
CA THR A 244 -7.45 -5.50 6.70
C THR A 244 -6.48 -4.46 7.27
N GLY A 245 -5.31 -4.93 7.68
CA GLY A 245 -4.21 -4.08 8.12
C GLY A 245 -4.48 -3.28 9.38
N PRO A 246 -3.90 -2.08 9.49
CA PRO A 246 -4.04 -1.26 10.71
C PRO A 246 -5.48 -0.92 11.09
N CYS A 247 -6.38 -0.80 10.12
CA CYS A 247 -7.79 -0.50 10.38
C CYS A 247 -8.49 -1.67 11.07
N LEU A 248 -8.20 -2.91 10.64
CA LEU A 248 -8.73 -4.12 11.28
C LEU A 248 -8.11 -4.31 12.68
N ARG A 249 -6.80 -4.08 12.82
CA ARG A 249 -6.09 -4.18 14.10
C ARG A 249 -6.58 -3.15 15.11
N ALA A 250 -7.07 -2.00 14.64
CA ALA A 250 -7.70 -0.98 15.50
C ALA A 250 -9.07 -1.43 16.05
N CYS A 251 -9.69 -2.47 15.45
CA CYS A 251 -10.96 -3.06 15.89
C CYS A 251 -10.77 -4.32 16.74
N GLY A 252 -9.54 -4.58 17.23
CA GLY A 252 -9.28 -5.70 18.14
C GLY A 252 -9.02 -7.04 17.45
N VAL A 253 -8.66 -7.06 16.17
CA VAL A 253 -8.36 -8.31 15.45
C VAL A 253 -6.87 -8.42 15.20
N GLU A 254 -6.22 -9.42 15.78
CA GLU A 254 -4.79 -9.68 15.62
C GLU A 254 -4.51 -10.45 14.32
N LEU A 255 -4.61 -9.75 13.19
CA LEU A 255 -4.30 -10.34 11.88
C LEU A 255 -3.19 -9.53 11.20
N ASP A 256 -2.09 -10.21 10.89
CA ASP A 256 -0.95 -9.65 10.15
C ASP A 256 -0.32 -10.76 9.32
N LEU A 257 -0.28 -10.57 8.01
CA LEU A 257 0.24 -11.58 7.09
C LEU A 257 1.73 -11.87 7.31
N ARG A 258 2.48 -10.93 7.88
CA ARG A 258 3.89 -11.16 8.21
C ARG A 258 4.08 -12.27 9.27
N ARG A 259 3.02 -12.54 10.07
CA ARG A 259 2.99 -13.63 11.06
C ARG A 259 2.11 -14.80 10.61
N ALA A 260 0.90 -14.50 10.08
CA ALA A 260 -0.08 -15.53 9.72
C ALA A 260 0.37 -16.34 8.50
N ASN A 261 1.05 -15.70 7.54
CA ASN A 261 1.55 -16.35 6.31
C ASN A 261 2.89 -15.73 5.93
N PRO A 262 3.97 -16.03 6.69
CA PRO A 262 5.27 -15.37 6.53
C PRO A 262 5.83 -15.46 5.12
N TYR A 263 6.37 -14.37 4.63
CA TYR A 263 7.06 -14.27 3.35
C TYR A 263 8.41 -13.59 3.56
N LEU A 264 9.31 -13.69 2.57
CA LEU A 264 10.68 -13.18 2.65
C LEU A 264 11.37 -13.73 3.93
N VAL A 265 11.89 -12.83 4.79
CA VAL A 265 12.60 -13.23 6.01
C VAL A 265 11.85 -12.88 7.30
N TYR A 266 10.53 -12.59 7.21
CA TYR A 266 9.76 -12.20 8.40
C TYR A 266 9.73 -13.30 9.47
N SER A 267 9.82 -14.57 9.08
CA SER A 267 9.91 -15.70 10.02
C SER A 267 11.16 -15.65 10.94
N ASP A 268 12.24 -15.01 10.46
CA ASP A 268 13.53 -14.94 11.16
C ASP A 268 13.64 -13.71 12.07
N LEU A 269 12.56 -12.89 12.13
CA LEU A 269 12.58 -11.60 12.81
C LEU A 269 11.60 -11.58 13.97
N ASP A 270 12.00 -10.89 15.05
CA ASP A 270 11.17 -10.71 16.24
C ASP A 270 10.48 -9.36 16.20
N PHE A 271 9.14 -9.37 16.21
CA PHE A 271 8.30 -8.16 16.28
C PHE A 271 6.93 -8.52 16.83
N ASN A 272 6.22 -7.53 17.35
CA ASN A 272 4.87 -7.69 17.86
C ASN A 272 3.85 -7.15 16.85
N ILE A 273 2.61 -7.60 16.95
CA ILE A 273 1.49 -7.07 16.17
C ILE A 273 0.73 -6.10 17.07
N PRO A 274 0.79 -4.79 16.83
CA PRO A 274 0.01 -3.84 17.63
C PRO A 274 -1.49 -4.00 17.36
N VAL A 275 -2.28 -4.15 18.41
CA VAL A 275 -3.73 -4.28 18.35
C VAL A 275 -4.34 -3.31 19.38
N TYR A 276 -5.42 -2.65 18.99
CA TYR A 276 -6.22 -1.77 19.86
C TYR A 276 -7.70 -2.13 19.68
N GLU A 277 -8.54 -1.82 20.65
CA GLU A 277 -9.94 -2.25 20.64
C GLU A 277 -10.95 -1.11 20.41
N GLY A 278 -10.48 0.12 20.25
CA GLY A 278 -11.36 1.28 20.10
C GLY A 278 -12.22 1.29 18.84
N GLY A 279 -11.68 0.81 17.71
CA GLY A 279 -12.39 0.80 16.43
C GLY A 279 -12.63 2.18 15.82
N ASP A 280 -12.05 3.24 16.38
CA ASP A 280 -12.25 4.63 16.00
C ASP A 280 -10.99 5.24 15.34
N CYS A 281 -11.04 6.51 15.02
CA CYS A 281 -9.90 7.22 14.42
C CYS A 281 -8.69 7.25 15.36
N LEU A 282 -8.92 7.39 16.66
CA LEU A 282 -7.85 7.40 17.68
C LEU A 282 -7.14 6.04 17.74
N ALA A 283 -7.88 4.94 17.77
CA ALA A 283 -7.32 3.59 17.75
C ALA A 283 -6.50 3.35 16.48
N ARG A 284 -7.02 3.79 15.32
CA ARG A 284 -6.30 3.69 14.03
C ARG A 284 -5.01 4.50 14.03
N TYR A 285 -4.97 5.63 14.72
CA TYR A 285 -3.75 6.44 14.92
C TYR A 285 -2.75 5.68 15.80
N TYR A 286 -3.19 5.16 16.96
CA TYR A 286 -2.30 4.44 17.88
C TYR A 286 -1.69 3.18 17.26
N VAL A 287 -2.47 2.40 16.50
CA VAL A 287 -1.95 1.21 15.80
C VAL A 287 -0.79 1.61 14.89
N ARG A 288 -0.96 2.65 14.06
CA ARG A 288 0.08 3.07 13.12
C ARG A 288 1.33 3.62 13.81
N MET A 289 1.15 4.35 14.91
CA MET A 289 2.29 4.83 15.70
C MET A 289 3.08 3.66 16.32
N ALA A 290 2.38 2.63 16.79
CA ALA A 290 3.01 1.41 17.31
C ALA A 290 3.68 0.61 16.19
N GLU A 291 3.05 0.54 15.00
CA GLU A 291 3.65 -0.14 13.83
C GLU A 291 4.94 0.53 13.37
N ILE A 292 5.06 1.86 13.44
CA ILE A 292 6.33 2.53 13.14
C ILE A 292 7.43 2.01 14.08
N LYS A 293 7.12 1.88 15.39
CA LYS A 293 8.09 1.39 16.38
C LYS A 293 8.51 -0.05 16.10
N GLU A 294 7.57 -0.92 15.74
CA GLU A 294 7.87 -2.30 15.36
C GLU A 294 8.65 -2.38 14.04
N SER A 295 8.33 -1.52 13.05
CA SER A 295 9.10 -1.44 11.79
C SER A 295 10.55 -1.02 12.06
N ILE A 296 10.78 -0.07 12.97
CA ILE A 296 12.13 0.33 13.41
C ILE A 296 12.88 -0.88 13.98
N LYS A 297 12.21 -1.68 14.83
CA LYS A 297 12.78 -2.90 15.44
C LYS A 297 13.15 -3.92 14.35
N ILE A 298 12.27 -4.13 13.37
CA ILE A 298 12.51 -5.03 12.23
C ILE A 298 13.72 -4.56 11.42
N VAL A 299 13.77 -3.27 11.07
CA VAL A 299 14.87 -2.70 10.27
C VAL A 299 16.20 -2.88 10.98
N ARG A 300 16.27 -2.66 12.30
CA ARG A 300 17.51 -2.88 13.09
C ARG A 300 17.99 -4.32 12.97
N GLN A 301 17.10 -5.30 13.17
CA GLN A 301 17.43 -6.72 13.06
C GLN A 301 17.91 -7.10 11.65
N VAL A 302 17.25 -6.56 10.62
CA VAL A 302 17.64 -6.81 9.22
C VAL A 302 19.06 -6.26 8.97
N LEU A 303 19.36 -5.03 9.43
CA LEU A 303 20.67 -4.41 9.25
C LEU A 303 21.81 -5.19 9.95
N GLU A 304 21.49 -5.95 11.00
CA GLU A 304 22.46 -6.80 11.68
C GLU A 304 22.62 -8.16 11.01
N LYS A 305 21.56 -8.70 10.41
CA LYS A 305 21.50 -10.07 9.89
C LYS A 305 21.73 -10.16 8.37
N ILE A 306 21.81 -9.03 7.66
CA ILE A 306 21.91 -9.03 6.19
C ILE A 306 23.17 -9.78 5.74
N PRO A 307 23.04 -10.89 4.99
CA PRO A 307 24.21 -11.68 4.58
C PRO A 307 24.95 -11.06 3.40
N ALA A 308 26.18 -11.43 3.19
CA ALA A 308 26.92 -11.17 1.95
C ALA A 308 26.44 -12.12 0.85
N GLY A 309 26.68 -11.75 -0.41
CA GLY A 309 26.34 -12.60 -1.55
C GLY A 309 25.66 -11.83 -2.67
N ASP A 310 25.23 -12.57 -3.67
CA ASP A 310 24.56 -12.00 -4.84
C ASP A 310 23.14 -11.52 -4.51
N VAL A 311 22.68 -10.52 -5.25
CA VAL A 311 21.32 -9.98 -5.12
C VAL A 311 20.37 -10.46 -6.22
N ASN A 312 20.89 -11.18 -7.23
CA ASN A 312 20.07 -11.71 -8.31
C ASN A 312 20.31 -13.21 -8.49
N ALA A 313 19.24 -13.96 -8.68
CA ALA A 313 19.30 -15.40 -8.96
C ALA A 313 19.89 -15.62 -10.36
N HIS A 314 20.77 -16.59 -10.51
CA HIS A 314 21.33 -16.94 -11.79
C HIS A 314 20.42 -17.98 -12.47
N GLN A 315 19.41 -17.48 -13.18
CA GLN A 315 18.46 -18.30 -13.93
C GLN A 315 18.33 -17.74 -15.36
N PRO A 316 19.19 -18.17 -16.28
CA PRO A 316 19.13 -17.72 -17.68
C PRO A 316 17.71 -17.92 -18.25
N LYS A 317 17.29 -17.01 -19.12
CA LYS A 317 15.97 -16.98 -19.78
C LYS A 317 14.80 -16.56 -18.87
N LYS A 318 14.99 -16.49 -17.55
CA LYS A 318 13.93 -16.08 -16.61
C LYS A 318 14.24 -14.79 -15.87
N VAL A 319 15.51 -14.60 -15.51
CA VAL A 319 15.99 -13.44 -14.74
C VAL A 319 16.88 -12.60 -15.66
N LEU A 320 16.67 -11.29 -15.64
CA LEU A 320 17.49 -10.35 -16.44
C LEU A 320 18.95 -10.42 -15.96
N PRO A 321 19.91 -10.59 -16.87
CA PRO A 321 21.32 -10.62 -16.50
C PRO A 321 21.80 -9.24 -16.09
N GLY A 322 22.90 -9.20 -15.34
CA GLY A 322 23.54 -7.93 -14.94
C GLY A 322 24.07 -7.18 -16.15
N LYS A 323 23.94 -5.84 -16.18
CA LYS A 323 24.34 -5.00 -17.31
C LYS A 323 25.78 -5.25 -17.77
N HIS A 324 26.71 -5.43 -16.84
CA HIS A 324 28.10 -5.73 -17.18
C HIS A 324 28.22 -7.03 -17.98
N GLN A 325 27.47 -8.06 -17.60
CA GLN A 325 27.47 -9.35 -18.29
C GLN A 325 26.87 -9.20 -19.70
N VAL A 326 25.81 -8.42 -19.85
CA VAL A 326 25.17 -8.15 -21.15
C VAL A 326 26.17 -7.52 -22.13
N TYR A 327 27.07 -6.64 -21.65
CA TYR A 327 28.06 -5.96 -22.51
C TYR A 327 29.32 -6.80 -22.77
N THR A 328 29.54 -7.88 -22.01
CA THR A 328 30.81 -8.64 -22.10
C THR A 328 30.62 -10.11 -22.52
N LYS A 329 29.40 -10.64 -22.48
CA LYS A 329 29.10 -12.04 -22.80
C LYS A 329 27.95 -12.16 -23.80
N MET A 330 28.22 -12.84 -24.90
CA MET A 330 27.23 -13.02 -25.98
C MET A 330 25.94 -13.71 -25.50
N GLU A 331 26.08 -14.77 -24.70
CA GLU A 331 24.94 -15.52 -24.17
C GLU A 331 24.02 -14.65 -23.33
N GLU A 332 24.59 -13.79 -22.50
CA GLU A 332 23.82 -12.90 -21.64
C GLU A 332 23.14 -11.77 -22.44
N LEU A 333 23.79 -11.30 -23.50
CA LEU A 333 23.17 -10.35 -24.43
C LEU A 333 21.94 -10.99 -25.11
N ILE A 334 22.05 -12.24 -25.55
CA ILE A 334 20.94 -12.98 -26.15
C ILE A 334 19.80 -13.16 -25.13
N HIS A 335 20.13 -13.56 -23.89
CA HIS A 335 19.13 -13.73 -22.82
C HIS A 335 18.40 -12.40 -22.53
N ASP A 336 19.14 -11.32 -22.42
CA ASP A 336 18.58 -9.98 -22.19
C ASP A 336 17.62 -9.60 -23.33
N PHE A 337 18.09 -9.74 -24.58
CA PHE A 337 17.29 -9.43 -25.77
C PHE A 337 16.00 -10.23 -25.80
N MET A 338 16.05 -11.54 -25.50
CA MET A 338 14.89 -12.42 -25.52
C MET A 338 13.87 -12.04 -24.43
N ILE A 339 14.35 -11.77 -23.19
CA ILE A 339 13.47 -11.41 -22.07
C ILE A 339 12.81 -10.05 -22.34
N VAL A 340 13.59 -9.05 -22.80
CA VAL A 340 13.07 -7.68 -23.02
C VAL A 340 12.04 -7.67 -24.17
N ASN A 341 12.33 -8.35 -25.28
CA ASN A 341 11.47 -8.26 -26.47
C ASN A 341 10.29 -9.24 -26.46
N PHE A 342 10.46 -10.42 -25.88
CA PHE A 342 9.43 -11.48 -25.94
C PHE A 342 8.83 -11.83 -24.59
N GLY A 343 9.45 -11.37 -23.50
CA GLY A 343 9.04 -11.70 -22.13
C GLY A 343 9.45 -13.11 -21.73
N VAL A 344 9.10 -13.48 -20.51
CA VAL A 344 9.36 -14.82 -19.96
C VAL A 344 8.11 -15.67 -20.18
N GLU A 345 8.28 -16.93 -20.65
CA GLU A 345 7.18 -17.87 -20.78
C GLU A 345 6.86 -18.53 -19.43
N PRO A 346 5.68 -18.26 -18.87
CA PRO A 346 5.30 -18.91 -17.63
C PRO A 346 4.71 -20.31 -17.89
N PRO A 347 4.78 -21.19 -16.88
CA PRO A 347 4.00 -22.42 -16.95
C PRO A 347 2.50 -22.10 -16.92
N GLN A 348 1.69 -23.02 -17.44
CA GLN A 348 0.23 -22.85 -17.39
C GLN A 348 -0.26 -23.00 -15.94
N GLY A 349 -1.03 -22.03 -15.46
CA GLY A 349 -1.56 -22.07 -14.11
C GLY A 349 -1.84 -20.68 -13.55
N GLU A 350 -2.35 -20.64 -12.34
CA GLU A 350 -2.64 -19.41 -11.59
C GLU A 350 -1.98 -19.48 -10.23
N VAL A 351 -1.49 -18.34 -9.76
CA VAL A 351 -0.86 -18.21 -8.43
C VAL A 351 -1.42 -16.98 -7.74
N TYR A 352 -1.74 -17.16 -6.49
CA TYR A 352 -2.11 -16.07 -5.58
C TYR A 352 -0.97 -15.86 -4.58
N HIS A 353 -0.64 -14.61 -4.33
CA HIS A 353 0.31 -14.22 -3.29
C HIS A 353 -0.14 -12.90 -2.66
N ALA A 354 -0.15 -12.84 -1.35
CA ALA A 354 -0.55 -11.66 -0.59
C ALA A 354 0.59 -11.22 0.32
N VAL A 355 0.72 -9.91 0.50
CA VAL A 355 1.68 -9.32 1.44
C VAL A 355 0.96 -8.31 2.34
N GLU A 356 1.54 -8.05 3.50
CA GLU A 356 1.05 -7.02 4.42
C GLU A 356 1.62 -5.66 4.00
N ALA A 357 0.84 -4.90 3.26
CA ALA A 357 1.18 -3.52 2.91
C ALA A 357 0.81 -2.57 4.08
N PRO A 358 1.31 -1.35 4.10
CA PRO A 358 1.02 -0.42 5.21
C PRO A 358 -0.47 -0.11 5.44
N LYS A 359 -1.28 -0.25 4.38
CA LYS A 359 -2.73 0.01 4.47
C LYS A 359 -3.58 -1.25 4.63
N GLY A 360 -2.95 -2.45 4.48
CA GLY A 360 -3.63 -3.75 4.56
C GLY A 360 -3.21 -4.67 3.42
N UNK A 361 -3.92 -5.66 3.03
CA UNK A 361 -3.49 -6.65 2.18
C UNK A 361 -3.46 -6.15 0.77
N UNK A 362 -2.39 -6.41 0.11
CA UNK A 362 -2.20 -6.22 -1.28
C UNK A 362 -2.10 -7.56 -1.88
N UNK A 363 -2.91 -7.92 -2.75
CA UNK A 363 -2.94 -9.14 -3.33
C UNK A 363 -2.55 -9.02 -4.77
N UNK A 364 -1.88 -9.83 -5.21
CA UNK A 364 -1.50 -10.02 -6.54
C UNK A 364 -1.85 -11.41 -6.96
N CYS A 365 -2.60 -11.48 -8.01
CA CYS A 365 -2.83 -12.75 -8.77
C CYS A 365 -2.04 -12.73 -10.08
N SER A 366 -1.29 -13.78 -10.33
CA SER A 366 -0.56 -13.97 -11.61
C SER A 366 -1.06 -15.24 -12.29
N ALA A 367 -1.45 -15.10 -13.57
CA ALA A 367 -1.89 -16.25 -14.37
C ALA A 367 -0.92 -16.47 -15.54
N GLY A 368 -0.50 -17.73 -15.70
CA GLY A 368 0.32 -18.17 -16.83
C GLY A 368 -0.53 -18.89 -17.88
N VAL A 369 -0.55 -18.33 -19.09
CA VAL A 369 -1.18 -18.98 -20.24
C VAL A 369 -0.09 -19.20 -21.28
N ARG A 370 -0.09 -20.34 -21.95
CA ARG A 370 0.89 -20.65 -23.01
C ARG A 370 0.92 -19.52 -24.04
N LYS A 371 2.12 -18.97 -24.25
CA LYS A 371 2.48 -17.85 -25.13
C LYS A 371 2.13 -16.47 -24.58
N ASN A 372 3.13 -15.82 -23.99
CA ASN A 372 3.13 -14.42 -23.57
C ASN A 372 1.93 -14.04 -22.71
N ALA A 373 2.05 -14.35 -21.43
CA ALA A 373 0.95 -14.28 -20.47
C ALA A 373 0.28 -12.91 -20.34
N CYS A 374 0.98 -11.84 -20.63
CA CYS A 374 0.36 -10.52 -20.63
C CYS A 374 -0.24 -10.13 -21.99
N ARG A 375 0.17 -10.77 -23.09
CA ARG A 375 -0.35 -10.41 -24.43
C ARG A 375 -1.61 -11.16 -24.84
N ARG A 376 -2.02 -12.21 -24.12
CA ARG A 376 -3.20 -13.03 -24.50
C ARG A 376 -3.98 -13.61 -23.34
N CYS A 377 -4.48 -12.77 -22.45
CA CYS A 377 -5.71 -13.13 -21.76
C CYS A 377 -6.93 -12.79 -22.64
N LYS A 378 -6.82 -13.12 -23.92
CA LYS A 378 -7.98 -13.10 -24.81
C LYS A 378 -8.56 -14.50 -24.81
N SER A 379 -9.71 -14.65 -24.22
CA SER A 379 -10.58 -15.82 -24.25
C SER A 379 -10.45 -16.83 -23.11
N SER A 380 -10.77 -16.40 -21.93
CA SER A 380 -11.64 -17.22 -21.09
C SER A 380 -12.73 -16.26 -20.62
N PRO A 381 -13.99 -16.55 -20.85
CA PRO A 381 -15.03 -15.72 -20.24
C PRO A 381 -14.80 -15.81 -18.74
N ALA A 382 -14.50 -14.69 -18.13
CA ALA A 382 -14.44 -14.60 -16.70
C ALA A 382 -15.73 -15.18 -16.15
N LYS A 383 -15.64 -16.34 -15.50
CA LYS A 383 -16.73 -16.75 -14.65
C LYS A 383 -16.84 -15.65 -13.62
N LYS A 384 -17.90 -14.89 -13.72
CA LYS A 384 -18.29 -13.93 -12.71
C LYS A 384 -18.43 -14.68 -11.40
N SER A 385 -17.39 -14.78 -10.62
CA SER A 385 -17.56 -15.09 -9.22
C SER A 385 -17.75 -13.74 -8.54
N VAL A 386 -18.99 -13.35 -8.43
CA VAL A 386 -19.41 -12.34 -7.50
C VAL A 386 -19.18 -12.91 -6.11
N ALA A 387 -18.34 -12.27 -5.33
CA ALA A 387 -18.32 -12.36 -3.89
C ALA A 387 -17.83 -11.03 -3.36
#